data_6d81805cc2773d5ce9d9fc0d3dff047d
#
_entry.id   6d81805cc2773d5ce9d9fc0d3dff047d
#
_cell.length_a   1.000
_cell.length_b   1.000
_cell.length_c   1.000
_cell.angle_alpha   90.00
_cell.angle_beta   90.00
_cell.angle_gamma   90.00
#
_symmetry.space_group_name_H-M   'P 1'
#
loop_
_entity.id
_entity.type
_entity.pdbx_description
1 polymer ?
#
loop_
_entity_poly.entity_id
_entity_poly.type
_entity_poly.pdbx_seq_one_letter_code
_entity_poly.pdbx_strand_id
1 'polypeptide(L)'
;MTGFFKETTMNADALIAKYEGLLQARPDDELLLFSLGKALYDAGRVPQAETQLRAALKAKPDWMVVTMLLAKIALQQNDKAAARALYEKGLELAIAQDHEGPQEEIRVALAKLT
;
A
#
# COMPACT_ATOMS: atom_id res chain seq x y z
N MET A 1 -9.91 19.99 24.00
CA MET A 1 -10.51 18.73 23.46
C MET A 1 -10.65 18.77 21.95
N THR A 2 -11.23 19.84 21.42
CA THR A 2 -11.33 20.01 19.98
C THR A 2 -9.97 20.06 19.29
N GLY A 3 -8.93 20.55 19.99
CA GLY A 3 -7.57 20.61 19.47
C GLY A 3 -6.99 19.23 19.11
N PHE A 4 -7.41 18.19 19.86
CA PHE A 4 -6.93 16.84 19.60
C PHE A 4 -7.33 16.35 18.20
N PHE A 5 -8.60 16.56 17.82
CA PHE A 5 -9.07 16.16 16.50
C PHE A 5 -8.43 16.97 15.39
N LYS A 6 -8.23 18.27 15.62
CA LYS A 6 -7.53 19.11 14.66
C LYS A 6 -6.11 18.61 14.42
N GLU A 7 -5.43 18.26 15.50
CA GLU A 7 -4.06 17.74 15.42
C GLU A 7 -4.01 16.45 14.63
N THR A 8 -4.98 15.54 14.86
CA THR A 8 -5.04 14.28 14.12
C THR A 8 -5.25 14.52 12.63
N THR A 9 -6.17 15.41 12.26
CA THR A 9 -6.44 15.74 10.86
C THR A 9 -5.24 16.41 10.22
N MET A 10 -4.64 17.38 10.92
CA MET A 10 -3.47 18.09 10.44
C MET A 10 -2.27 17.16 10.31
N ASN A 11 -2.17 16.13 11.18
CA ASN A 11 -1.07 15.19 11.13
C ASN A 11 -1.06 14.40 9.84
N ALA A 12 -2.22 14.04 9.29
CA ALA A 12 -2.29 13.32 8.04
C ALA A 12 -1.71 14.16 6.90
N ASP A 13 -2.16 15.41 6.77
CA ASP A 13 -1.67 16.31 5.73
C ASP A 13 -0.21 16.67 5.95
N ALA A 14 0.18 16.90 7.20
CA ALA A 14 1.57 17.24 7.54
C ALA A 14 2.48 16.06 7.23
N LEU A 15 2.05 14.85 7.49
CA LEU A 15 2.82 13.64 7.22
C LEU A 15 3.03 13.44 5.72
N ILE A 16 1.97 13.62 4.94
CA ILE A 16 2.05 13.53 3.48
C ILE A 16 3.04 14.57 2.95
N ALA A 17 2.91 15.83 3.40
CA ALA A 17 3.81 16.90 2.97
C ALA A 17 5.26 16.60 3.34
N LYS A 18 5.49 16.02 4.52
CA LYS A 18 6.83 15.64 4.96
C LYS A 18 7.45 14.61 4.02
N TYR A 19 6.70 13.55 3.70
CA TYR A 19 7.22 12.51 2.81
C TYR A 19 7.44 13.04 1.39
N GLU A 20 6.54 13.90 0.90
CA GLU A 20 6.70 14.54 -0.40
C GLU A 20 7.98 15.37 -0.45
N GLY A 21 8.26 16.11 0.61
CA GLY A 21 9.47 16.90 0.72
C GLY A 21 10.73 16.05 0.73
N LEU A 22 10.71 14.95 1.50
CA LEU A 22 11.86 14.04 1.56
C LEU A 22 12.12 13.36 0.21
N LEU A 23 11.04 13.03 -0.52
CA LEU A 23 11.18 12.41 -1.82
C LEU A 23 11.80 13.34 -2.87
N GLN A 24 11.67 14.66 -2.72
CA GLN A 24 12.33 15.58 -3.63
C GLN A 24 13.84 15.40 -3.61
N ALA A 25 14.40 15.10 -2.44
CA ALA A 25 15.84 14.85 -2.29
C ALA A 25 16.22 13.40 -2.62
N ARG A 26 15.28 12.47 -2.46
CA ARG A 26 15.52 11.03 -2.67
C ARG A 26 14.34 10.42 -3.42
N PRO A 27 14.20 10.71 -4.72
CA PRO A 27 13.01 10.33 -5.47
C PRO A 27 12.81 8.82 -5.65
N ASP A 28 13.87 8.04 -5.52
CA ASP A 28 13.83 6.59 -5.70
C ASP A 28 13.90 5.83 -4.38
N ASP A 29 13.83 6.52 -3.24
CA ASP A 29 13.90 5.87 -1.94
C ASP A 29 12.62 5.02 -1.72
N GLU A 30 12.79 3.71 -1.72
CA GLU A 30 11.66 2.78 -1.66
C GLU A 30 10.86 2.91 -0.38
N LEU A 31 11.52 3.14 0.75
CA LEU A 31 10.83 3.30 2.03
C LEU A 31 9.98 4.58 2.04
N LEU A 32 10.51 5.67 1.48
CA LEU A 32 9.76 6.93 1.39
C LEU A 32 8.57 6.79 0.45
N LEU A 33 8.75 6.09 -0.68
CA LEU A 33 7.66 5.82 -1.62
C LEU A 33 6.54 5.03 -0.94
N PHE A 34 6.90 4.00 -0.19
CA PHE A 34 5.92 3.23 0.56
C PHE A 34 5.25 4.09 1.65
N SER A 35 6.04 4.84 2.40
CA SER A 35 5.51 5.68 3.48
C SER A 35 4.51 6.71 2.97
N LEU A 36 4.83 7.35 1.84
CA LEU A 36 3.90 8.30 1.22
C LEU A 36 2.66 7.58 0.70
N GLY A 37 2.84 6.44 0.03
CA GLY A 37 1.72 5.67 -0.48
C GLY A 37 0.77 5.23 0.62
N LYS A 38 1.31 4.75 1.74
CA LYS A 38 0.51 4.33 2.89
C LYS A 38 -0.23 5.51 3.51
N ALA A 39 0.45 6.65 3.66
CA ALA A 39 -0.18 7.85 4.22
C ALA A 39 -1.33 8.35 3.33
N LEU A 40 -1.12 8.33 2.02
CA LEU A 40 -2.15 8.72 1.07
C LEU A 40 -3.34 7.76 1.11
N TYR A 41 -3.06 6.46 1.20
CA TYR A 41 -4.11 5.45 1.31
C TYR A 41 -4.95 5.67 2.57
N ASP A 42 -4.28 5.88 3.71
CA ASP A 42 -4.97 6.11 4.97
C ASP A 42 -5.79 7.40 4.96
N ALA A 43 -5.37 8.38 4.17
CA ALA A 43 -6.11 9.64 4.00
C ALA A 43 -7.24 9.55 2.97
N GLY A 44 -7.44 8.39 2.36
CA GLY A 44 -8.49 8.18 1.37
C GLY A 44 -8.14 8.66 -0.03
N ARG A 45 -6.88 9.06 -0.25
CA ARG A 45 -6.42 9.52 -1.57
C ARG A 45 -5.88 8.35 -2.37
N VAL A 46 -6.79 7.43 -2.73
CA VAL A 46 -6.44 6.12 -3.27
C VAL A 46 -5.71 6.18 -4.61
N PRO A 47 -6.13 6.96 -5.62
CA PRO A 47 -5.38 7.01 -6.88
C PRO A 47 -3.94 7.48 -6.71
N GLN A 48 -3.73 8.48 -5.86
CA GLN A 48 -2.39 8.99 -5.56
C GLN A 48 -1.56 7.96 -4.82
N ALA A 49 -2.20 7.25 -3.87
CA ALA A 49 -1.56 6.17 -3.14
C ALA A 49 -1.08 5.07 -4.07
N GLU A 50 -1.91 4.68 -5.02
CA GLU A 50 -1.58 3.64 -5.98
C GLU A 50 -0.32 3.99 -6.77
N THR A 51 -0.21 5.24 -7.23
CA THR A 51 0.97 5.69 -7.97
C THR A 51 2.25 5.50 -7.16
N GLN A 52 2.22 5.92 -5.90
CA GLN A 52 3.41 5.82 -5.04
C GLN A 52 3.74 4.37 -4.69
N LEU A 53 2.72 3.56 -4.43
CA LEU A 53 2.92 2.15 -4.09
C LEU A 53 3.45 1.35 -5.28
N ARG A 54 3.02 1.66 -6.50
CA ARG A 54 3.56 1.02 -7.69
C ARG A 54 5.03 1.38 -7.88
N ALA A 55 5.40 2.62 -7.60
CA ALA A 55 6.79 3.04 -7.66
C ALA A 55 7.63 2.29 -6.62
N ALA A 56 7.08 2.12 -5.41
CA ALA A 56 7.76 1.36 -4.36
C ALA A 56 7.97 -0.10 -4.77
N LEU A 57 6.94 -0.71 -5.37
CA LEU A 57 7.03 -2.10 -5.80
C LEU A 57 8.00 -2.26 -6.98
N LYS A 58 8.08 -1.27 -7.86
CA LYS A 58 9.05 -1.28 -8.93
C LYS A 58 10.48 -1.27 -8.38
N ALA A 59 10.71 -0.48 -7.33
CA ALA A 59 12.01 -0.41 -6.66
C ALA A 59 12.34 -1.71 -5.91
N LYS A 60 11.30 -2.36 -5.34
CA LYS A 60 11.47 -3.59 -4.56
C LYS A 60 10.36 -4.57 -4.91
N PRO A 61 10.54 -5.37 -5.99
CA PRO A 61 9.47 -6.25 -6.50
C PRO A 61 9.01 -7.35 -5.55
N ASP A 62 9.82 -7.73 -4.58
CA ASP A 62 9.49 -8.78 -3.63
C ASP A 62 8.85 -8.23 -2.33
N TRP A 63 8.34 -7.02 -2.37
CA TRP A 63 7.74 -6.39 -1.19
C TRP A 63 6.29 -6.84 -1.02
N MET A 64 6.11 -7.89 -0.22
CA MET A 64 4.81 -8.53 -0.02
C MET A 64 3.73 -7.56 0.47
N VAL A 65 4.05 -6.73 1.47
CA VAL A 65 3.08 -5.80 2.06
C VAL A 65 2.56 -4.81 1.01
N VAL A 66 3.45 -4.30 0.16
CA VAL A 66 3.07 -3.38 -0.91
C VAL A 66 2.18 -4.08 -1.93
N THR A 67 2.53 -5.30 -2.29
CA THR A 67 1.75 -6.12 -3.23
C THR A 67 0.33 -6.34 -2.69
N MET A 68 0.20 -6.69 -1.41
CA MET A 68 -1.09 -6.90 -0.78
C MET A 68 -1.93 -5.61 -0.73
N LEU A 69 -1.28 -4.49 -0.44
CA LEU A 69 -1.99 -3.21 -0.38
C LEU A 69 -2.50 -2.80 -1.76
N LEU A 70 -1.70 -3.02 -2.80
CA LEU A 70 -2.15 -2.77 -4.18
C LEU A 70 -3.31 -3.68 -4.57
N ALA A 71 -3.31 -4.93 -4.08
CA ALA A 71 -4.44 -5.83 -4.31
C ALA A 71 -5.72 -5.29 -3.67
N LYS A 72 -5.64 -4.78 -2.46
CA LYS A 72 -6.78 -4.16 -1.78
C LYS A 72 -7.29 -2.94 -2.54
N ILE A 73 -6.39 -2.13 -3.07
CA ILE A 73 -6.76 -0.97 -3.88
C ILE A 73 -7.50 -1.42 -5.15
N ALA A 74 -7.00 -2.46 -5.81
CA ALA A 74 -7.65 -3.00 -7.00
C ALA A 74 -9.08 -3.46 -6.70
N LEU A 75 -9.29 -4.10 -5.53
CA LEU A 75 -10.64 -4.48 -5.10
C LEU A 75 -11.54 -3.26 -4.91
N GLN A 76 -11.03 -2.19 -4.31
CA GLN A 76 -11.80 -0.97 -4.11
C GLN A 76 -12.18 -0.33 -5.45
N GLN A 77 -11.37 -0.52 -6.47
CA GLN A 77 -11.63 -0.04 -7.82
C GLN A 77 -12.46 -1.01 -8.64
N ASN A 78 -12.91 -2.09 -8.02
CA ASN A 78 -13.70 -3.15 -8.65
C ASN A 78 -12.95 -3.82 -9.81
N ASP A 79 -11.63 -3.84 -9.75
CA ASP A 79 -10.78 -4.51 -10.75
C ASP A 79 -10.37 -5.88 -10.18
N LYS A 80 -11.26 -6.86 -10.34
CA LYS A 80 -11.06 -8.19 -9.78
C LYS A 80 -9.89 -8.93 -10.43
N ALA A 81 -9.67 -8.71 -11.72
CA ALA A 81 -8.57 -9.36 -12.42
C ALA A 81 -7.22 -8.89 -11.89
N ALA A 82 -7.06 -7.58 -11.72
CA ALA A 82 -5.84 -7.02 -11.15
C ALA A 82 -5.65 -7.47 -9.70
N ALA A 83 -6.74 -7.47 -8.92
CA ALA A 83 -6.68 -7.92 -7.53
C ALA A 83 -6.22 -9.37 -7.42
N ARG A 84 -6.79 -10.24 -8.26
CA ARG A 84 -6.40 -11.66 -8.29
C ARG A 84 -4.91 -11.81 -8.59
N ALA A 85 -4.42 -11.16 -9.64
CA ALA A 85 -3.02 -11.26 -10.02
C ALA A 85 -2.09 -10.80 -8.90
N LEU A 86 -2.45 -9.70 -8.23
CA LEU A 86 -1.65 -9.17 -7.14
C LEU A 86 -1.70 -10.08 -5.90
N TYR A 87 -2.86 -10.63 -5.57
CA TYR A 87 -2.95 -11.59 -4.47
C TYR A 87 -2.19 -12.88 -4.76
N GLU A 88 -2.24 -13.37 -5.99
CA GLU A 88 -1.47 -14.55 -6.37
C GLU A 88 0.03 -14.30 -6.20
N LYS A 89 0.49 -13.13 -6.64
CA LYS A 89 1.90 -12.75 -6.45
C LYS A 89 2.22 -12.61 -4.95
N GLY A 90 1.33 -11.98 -4.20
CA GLY A 90 1.51 -11.84 -2.76
C GLY A 90 1.59 -13.20 -2.05
N LEU A 91 0.81 -14.18 -2.50
CA LEU A 91 0.86 -15.52 -1.94
C LEU A 91 2.21 -16.18 -2.19
N GLU A 92 2.74 -16.07 -3.41
CA GLU A 92 4.06 -16.57 -3.73
C GLU A 92 5.11 -15.98 -2.79
N LEU A 93 5.04 -14.67 -2.58
CA LEU A 93 6.00 -13.97 -1.70
C LEU A 93 5.83 -14.40 -0.24
N ALA A 94 4.58 -14.54 0.21
CA ALA A 94 4.30 -14.96 1.58
C ALA A 94 4.83 -16.36 1.85
N ILE A 95 4.66 -17.27 0.90
CA ILE A 95 5.19 -18.63 1.01
C ILE A 95 6.72 -18.61 1.02
N ALA A 96 7.33 -17.87 0.09
CA ALA A 96 8.78 -17.78 -0.01
C ALA A 96 9.41 -17.18 1.25
N GLN A 97 8.71 -16.25 1.90
CA GLN A 97 9.19 -15.56 3.06
C GLN A 97 8.69 -16.19 4.38
N ASP A 98 7.95 -17.29 4.27
CA ASP A 98 7.46 -18.07 5.41
C ASP A 98 6.58 -17.25 6.36
N HIS A 99 5.64 -16.47 5.79
CA HIS A 99 4.67 -15.67 6.54
C HIS A 99 3.29 -16.32 6.53
N GLU A 100 2.97 -17.09 7.56
CA GLU A 100 1.72 -17.87 7.61
C GLU A 100 0.48 -16.99 7.68
N GLY A 101 0.50 -15.92 8.47
CA GLY A 101 -0.64 -15.01 8.61
C GLY A 101 -1.07 -14.41 7.27
N PRO A 102 -0.15 -13.77 6.55
CA PRO A 102 -0.45 -13.25 5.22
C PRO A 102 -0.88 -14.32 4.22
N GLN A 103 -0.32 -15.55 4.29
CA GLN A 103 -0.76 -16.64 3.43
C GLN A 103 -2.25 -16.91 3.61
N GLU A 104 -2.70 -17.02 4.85
CA GLU A 104 -4.11 -17.29 5.15
C GLU A 104 -4.99 -16.13 4.72
N GLU A 105 -4.59 -14.91 5.01
CA GLU A 105 -5.33 -13.72 4.62
C GLU A 105 -5.53 -13.68 3.10
N ILE A 106 -4.48 -13.96 2.35
CA ILE A 106 -4.51 -13.94 0.89
C ILE A 106 -5.40 -15.06 0.34
N ARG A 107 -5.31 -16.26 0.93
CA ARG A 107 -6.15 -17.37 0.48
C ARG A 107 -7.63 -17.06 0.66
N VAL A 108 -7.99 -16.44 1.79
CA VAL A 108 -9.36 -16.00 2.03
C VAL A 108 -9.80 -14.99 0.98
N ALA A 109 -8.93 -14.01 0.68
CA ALA A 109 -9.24 -12.99 -0.32
C ALA A 109 -9.42 -13.60 -1.71
N LEU A 110 -8.55 -14.52 -2.09
CA LEU A 110 -8.65 -15.21 -3.40
C LEU A 110 -9.93 -16.04 -3.51
N ALA A 111 -10.32 -16.70 -2.44
CA ALA A 111 -11.55 -17.49 -2.44
C ALA A 111 -12.78 -16.63 -2.71
N LYS A 112 -12.78 -15.39 -2.21
CA LYS A 112 -13.88 -14.45 -2.44
C LYS A 112 -13.94 -13.91 -3.86
N LEU A 113 -12.86 -14.04 -4.62
CA LEU A 113 -12.80 -13.56 -6.00
C LEU A 113 -13.30 -14.57 -7.03
N THR A 114 -13.57 -15.79 -6.60
CA THR A 114 -14.16 -16.82 -7.47
C THR A 114 -15.71 -16.81 -7.35
#